data_ec7b64fd5a2cebaa405a74cbac931367
#
_entry.id   ec7b64fd5a2cebaa405a74cbac931367
#
_cell.length_a   1.000
_cell.length_b   1.000
_cell.length_c   1.000
_cell.angle_alpha   90.00
_cell.angle_beta   90.00
_cell.angle_gamma   90.00
#
_symmetry.space_group_name_H-M   'P 1'
#
loop_
_entity.id
_entity.type
_entity.pdbx_description
1 polymer ?
#
loop_
_entity_poly.entity_id
_entity_poly.type
_entity_poly.pdbx_seq_one_letter_code
_entity_poly.pdbx_strand_id
1 'polypeptide(L)'
;MKTITICGKEYEIECNALTYVKYKNFFKTGILKDMQIVQNYLVKQLVASEKLKNEKISDEEKINKISSYMIDDTDEFITKITQIAWILIYTANNKIETYEEWLKNITEFKINDEWIAEVTEFAVNCFCWWRSY
;
A
#
# COMPACT_ATOMS: atom_id res chain seq x y z
N MET A 1 3.11 12.76 -11.99
CA MET A 1 1.70 12.61 -11.58
C MET A 1 1.13 11.37 -12.24
N LYS A 2 0.35 10.62 -11.51
CA LYS A 2 -0.25 9.36 -11.99
C LYS A 2 -1.69 9.29 -11.50
N THR A 3 -2.57 8.64 -12.26
CA THR A 3 -3.95 8.39 -11.86
C THR A 3 -4.11 6.93 -11.45
N ILE A 4 -4.75 6.69 -10.31
CA ILE A 4 -5.09 5.35 -9.83
C ILE A 4 -6.59 5.24 -9.60
N THR A 5 -7.11 4.03 -9.62
CA THR A 5 -8.53 3.76 -9.37
C THR A 5 -8.67 2.89 -8.13
N ILE A 6 -9.42 3.38 -7.15
CA ILE A 6 -9.71 2.65 -5.90
C ILE A 6 -11.23 2.55 -5.76
N CYS A 7 -11.75 1.32 -5.71
CA CYS A 7 -13.19 1.06 -5.59
C CYS A 7 -14.02 1.85 -6.62
N GLY A 8 -13.54 1.88 -7.86
CA GLY A 8 -14.24 2.53 -8.96
C GLY A 8 -14.09 4.05 -9.04
N LYS A 9 -13.38 4.66 -8.12
CA LYS A 9 -13.14 6.11 -8.12
C LYS A 9 -11.69 6.40 -8.49
N GLU A 10 -11.50 7.38 -9.39
CA GLU A 10 -10.17 7.79 -9.84
C GLU A 10 -9.58 8.85 -8.91
N TYR A 11 -8.28 8.72 -8.63
CA TYR A 11 -7.51 9.69 -7.85
C TYR A 11 -6.19 9.96 -8.55
N GLU A 12 -5.77 11.21 -8.53
CA GLU A 12 -4.41 11.56 -8.93
C GLU A 12 -3.49 11.43 -7.72
N ILE A 13 -2.28 10.95 -7.95
CA ILE A 13 -1.25 10.86 -6.92
C ILE A 13 -0.02 11.63 -7.34
N GLU A 14 0.66 12.21 -6.35
CA GLU A 14 1.84 13.02 -6.54
C GLU A 14 2.79 12.81 -5.38
N CYS A 15 4.08 13.05 -5.60
CA CYS A 15 5.08 12.94 -4.55
C CYS A 15 6.12 14.05 -4.68
N ASN A 16 6.39 14.73 -3.58
CA ASN A 16 7.44 15.73 -3.48
C ASN A 16 7.85 15.85 -2.00
N ALA A 17 8.68 16.85 -1.67
CA ALA A 17 9.16 17.02 -0.30
C ALA A 17 8.01 17.19 0.71
N LEU A 18 6.91 17.82 0.29
CA LEU A 18 5.75 18.01 1.13
C LEU A 18 5.14 16.68 1.61
N THR A 19 5.19 15.66 0.76
CA THR A 19 4.69 14.32 1.08
C THR A 19 5.32 13.78 2.36
N TYR A 20 6.64 13.87 2.46
CA TYR A 20 7.39 13.36 3.63
C TYR A 20 7.00 14.11 4.91
N VAL A 21 6.98 15.43 4.84
CA VAL A 21 6.72 16.29 5.99
C VAL A 21 5.27 16.12 6.47
N LYS A 22 4.33 16.14 5.54
CA LYS A 22 2.92 16.00 5.88
C LYS A 22 2.58 14.61 6.40
N TYR A 23 3.19 13.58 5.84
CA TYR A 23 3.00 12.21 6.33
C TYR A 23 3.40 12.11 7.82
N LYS A 24 4.57 12.62 8.17
CA LYS A 24 5.05 12.64 9.55
C LYS A 24 4.09 13.41 10.46
N ASN A 25 3.59 14.55 9.98
CA ASN A 25 2.67 15.37 10.76
C ASN A 25 1.33 14.68 11.00
N PHE A 26 0.78 13.99 10.00
CA PHE A 26 -0.52 13.31 10.12
C PHE A 26 -0.43 12.01 10.89
N PHE A 27 0.59 11.20 10.62
CA PHE A 27 0.63 9.81 11.10
C PHE A 27 1.69 9.55 12.17
N LYS A 28 2.54 10.53 12.48
CA LYS A 28 3.56 10.48 13.54
C LYS A 28 4.68 9.48 13.30
N THR A 29 4.71 8.83 12.14
CA THR A 29 5.78 7.90 11.72
C THR A 29 6.38 8.39 10.41
N GLY A 30 7.59 7.89 10.08
CA GLY A 30 8.24 8.23 8.83
C GLY A 30 7.71 7.40 7.67
N ILE A 31 7.49 8.04 6.52
CA ILE A 31 6.95 7.35 5.34
C ILE A 31 7.90 6.28 4.81
N LEU A 32 9.23 6.50 4.88
CA LEU A 32 10.21 5.52 4.41
C LEU A 32 10.17 4.25 5.25
N LYS A 33 10.05 4.38 6.56
CA LYS A 33 9.92 3.25 7.47
C LYS A 33 8.62 2.48 7.20
N ASP A 34 7.53 3.20 7.02
CA ASP A 34 6.22 2.58 6.77
C ASP A 34 6.18 1.91 5.40
N MET A 35 6.85 2.49 4.39
CA MET A 35 6.98 1.87 3.08
C MET A 35 7.75 0.55 3.16
N GLN A 36 8.75 0.48 4.03
CA GLN A 36 9.49 -0.77 4.25
C GLN A 36 8.58 -1.86 4.83
N ILE A 37 7.68 -1.49 5.73
CA ILE A 37 6.68 -2.43 6.27
C ILE A 37 5.81 -3.00 5.15
N VAL A 38 5.34 -2.13 4.25
CA VAL A 38 4.53 -2.54 3.09
C VAL A 38 5.32 -3.49 2.19
N GLN A 39 6.56 -3.13 1.84
CA GLN A 39 7.40 -3.95 0.98
C GLN A 39 7.69 -5.32 1.60
N ASN A 40 8.00 -5.36 2.90
CA ASN A 40 8.26 -6.61 3.60
C ASN A 40 7.04 -7.53 3.59
N TYR A 41 5.84 -6.98 3.76
CA TYR A 41 4.62 -7.76 3.68
C TYR A 41 4.43 -8.38 2.30
N LEU A 42 4.62 -7.59 1.24
CA LEU A 42 4.46 -8.07 -0.14
C LEU A 42 5.50 -9.15 -0.48
N VAL A 43 6.73 -9.01 0.01
CA VAL A 43 7.76 -10.04 -0.16
C VAL A 43 7.38 -11.32 0.56
N LYS A 44 6.89 -11.25 1.79
CA LYS A 44 6.42 -12.43 2.53
C LYS A 44 5.28 -13.13 1.80
N GLN A 45 4.38 -12.37 1.22
CA GLN A 45 3.27 -12.91 0.43
C GLN A 45 3.78 -13.68 -0.78
N LEU A 46 4.76 -13.14 -1.50
CA LEU A 46 5.38 -13.81 -2.65
C LEU A 46 6.08 -15.09 -2.23
N VAL A 47 6.83 -15.07 -1.14
CA VAL A 47 7.52 -16.25 -0.63
C VAL A 47 6.53 -17.35 -0.24
N ALA A 48 5.44 -16.99 0.44
CA ALA A 48 4.39 -17.93 0.79
C ALA A 48 3.74 -18.52 -0.45
N SER A 49 3.46 -17.71 -1.48
CA SER A 49 2.91 -18.17 -2.75
C SER A 49 3.84 -19.18 -3.43
N GLU A 50 5.15 -18.91 -3.45
CA GLU A 50 6.13 -19.83 -4.05
C GLU A 50 6.18 -21.17 -3.32
N LYS A 51 6.11 -21.16 -1.98
CA LYS A 51 6.08 -22.39 -1.18
C LYS A 51 4.86 -23.25 -1.49
N LEU A 52 3.73 -22.64 -1.80
CA LEU A 52 2.49 -23.35 -2.08
C LEU A 52 2.32 -23.72 -3.55
N LYS A 53 3.19 -23.22 -4.43
CA LYS A 53 3.07 -23.38 -5.88
C LYS A 53 3.03 -24.83 -6.31
N ASN A 54 3.79 -25.72 -5.62
CA ASN A 54 3.89 -27.14 -5.94
C ASN A 54 2.90 -28.02 -5.18
N GLU A 55 2.06 -27.45 -4.33
CA GLU A 55 1.06 -28.20 -3.60
C GLU A 55 -0.18 -28.45 -4.48
N LYS A 56 -0.73 -29.66 -4.38
CA LYS A 56 -1.92 -30.06 -5.16
C LYS A 56 -3.19 -29.65 -4.43
N ILE A 57 -3.39 -28.35 -4.26
CA ILE A 57 -4.58 -27.77 -3.63
C ILE A 57 -5.16 -26.71 -4.54
N SER A 58 -6.44 -26.36 -4.32
CA SER A 58 -7.10 -25.32 -5.10
C SER A 58 -6.46 -23.95 -4.87
N ASP A 59 -6.66 -23.02 -5.81
CA ASP A 59 -6.18 -21.65 -5.66
C ASP A 59 -6.80 -20.97 -4.44
N GLU A 60 -8.07 -21.26 -4.15
CA GLU A 60 -8.74 -20.75 -2.96
C GLU A 60 -8.07 -21.22 -1.67
N GLU A 61 -7.72 -22.51 -1.60
CA GLU A 61 -7.00 -23.05 -0.45
C GLU A 61 -5.59 -22.43 -0.30
N LYS A 62 -4.90 -22.18 -1.43
CA LYS A 62 -3.59 -21.50 -1.41
C LYS A 62 -3.70 -20.09 -0.82
N ILE A 63 -4.72 -19.33 -1.23
CA ILE A 63 -4.98 -17.99 -0.72
C ILE A 63 -5.27 -18.05 0.78
N ASN A 64 -6.08 -18.98 1.22
CA ASN A 64 -6.42 -19.14 2.64
C ASN A 64 -5.17 -19.47 3.48
N LYS A 65 -4.29 -20.35 2.97
CA LYS A 65 -3.04 -20.69 3.67
C LYS A 65 -2.09 -19.48 3.76
N ILE A 66 -1.96 -18.72 2.67
CA ILE A 66 -1.13 -17.52 2.66
C ILE A 66 -1.63 -16.51 3.69
N SER A 67 -2.93 -16.26 3.70
CA SER A 67 -3.58 -15.36 4.66
C SER A 67 -3.36 -15.82 6.09
N SER A 68 -3.46 -17.13 6.35
CA SER A 68 -3.24 -17.69 7.67
C SER A 68 -1.80 -17.46 8.17
N TYR A 69 -0.81 -17.62 7.29
CA TYR A 69 0.60 -17.40 7.66
C TYR A 69 0.92 -15.92 7.93
N MET A 70 0.15 -15.00 7.38
CA MET A 70 0.44 -13.57 7.42
C MET A 70 -0.57 -12.75 8.24
N ILE A 71 -1.44 -13.42 8.96
CA ILE A 71 -2.57 -12.76 9.65
C ILE A 71 -2.10 -11.67 10.62
N ASP A 72 -0.99 -11.89 11.32
CA ASP A 72 -0.47 -10.93 12.30
C ASP A 72 0.06 -9.65 11.66
N ASP A 73 0.47 -9.72 10.39
CA ASP A 73 1.05 -8.59 9.65
C ASP A 73 0.02 -7.87 8.79
N THR A 74 -1.15 -8.48 8.56
CA THR A 74 -2.13 -7.96 7.60
C THR A 74 -2.72 -6.63 8.04
N ASP A 75 -3.07 -6.48 9.31
CA ASP A 75 -3.66 -5.24 9.82
C ASP A 75 -2.68 -4.08 9.68
N GLU A 76 -1.42 -4.32 9.98
CA GLU A 76 -0.38 -3.31 9.85
C GLU A 76 -0.19 -2.93 8.37
N PHE A 77 -0.17 -3.93 7.48
CA PHE A 77 -0.06 -3.68 6.04
C PHE A 77 -1.22 -2.80 5.55
N ILE A 78 -2.45 -3.14 5.90
CA ILE A 78 -3.64 -2.37 5.49
C ILE A 78 -3.53 -0.93 5.97
N THR A 79 -3.15 -0.74 7.22
CA THR A 79 -2.98 0.59 7.78
C THR A 79 -1.93 1.39 7.02
N LYS A 80 -0.76 0.81 6.80
CA LYS A 80 0.35 1.55 6.17
C LYS A 80 0.12 1.82 4.69
N ILE A 81 -0.40 0.86 3.94
CA ILE A 81 -0.65 1.08 2.50
C ILE A 81 -1.73 2.14 2.28
N THR A 82 -2.77 2.15 3.11
CA THR A 82 -3.82 3.17 2.99
C THR A 82 -3.32 4.54 3.41
N GLN A 83 -2.49 4.64 4.44
CA GLN A 83 -1.88 5.92 4.83
C GLN A 83 -0.98 6.47 3.72
N ILE A 84 -0.17 5.61 3.11
CA ILE A 84 0.71 6.02 2.00
C ILE A 84 -0.12 6.45 0.80
N ALA A 85 -1.13 5.69 0.41
CA ALA A 85 -2.01 6.06 -0.69
C ALA A 85 -2.67 7.41 -0.43
N TRP A 86 -3.21 7.61 0.76
CA TRP A 86 -3.89 8.86 1.10
C TRP A 86 -2.94 10.07 1.03
N ILE A 87 -1.72 9.95 1.53
CA ILE A 87 -0.79 11.10 1.50
C ILE A 87 -0.37 11.45 0.07
N LEU A 88 -0.24 10.46 -0.81
CA LEU A 88 0.05 10.71 -2.22
C LEU A 88 -1.13 11.43 -2.90
N ILE A 89 -2.36 11.04 -2.57
CA ILE A 89 -3.56 11.72 -3.07
C ILE A 89 -3.62 13.14 -2.50
N TYR A 90 -3.36 13.30 -1.20
CA TYR A 90 -3.32 14.62 -0.54
C TYR A 90 -2.28 15.54 -1.19
N THR A 91 -1.12 15.00 -1.55
CA THR A 91 -0.08 15.78 -2.21
C THR A 91 -0.55 16.33 -3.56
N ALA A 92 -1.34 15.53 -4.30
CA ALA A 92 -1.90 15.95 -5.58
C ALA A 92 -3.10 16.90 -5.39
N ASN A 93 -3.89 16.71 -4.33
CA ASN A 93 -5.08 17.50 -4.06
C ASN A 93 -5.33 17.61 -2.55
N ASN A 94 -4.90 18.71 -1.96
CA ASN A 94 -5.01 18.94 -0.51
C ASN A 94 -6.46 19.18 -0.04
N LYS A 95 -7.41 19.20 -0.94
CA LYS A 95 -8.84 19.34 -0.62
C LYS A 95 -9.54 18.00 -0.45
N ILE A 96 -8.79 16.89 -0.52
CA ILE A 96 -9.37 15.57 -0.27
C ILE A 96 -9.89 15.51 1.18
N GLU A 97 -10.90 14.70 1.42
CA GLU A 97 -11.41 14.46 2.76
C GLU A 97 -10.33 13.92 3.70
N THR A 98 -10.57 13.99 5.02
CA THR A 98 -9.62 13.44 6.00
C THR A 98 -9.38 11.96 5.74
N TYR A 99 -8.26 11.46 6.26
CA TYR A 99 -7.92 10.05 6.10
C TYR A 99 -9.05 9.12 6.54
N GLU A 100 -9.64 9.38 7.71
CA GLU A 100 -10.73 8.54 8.22
C GLU A 100 -11.98 8.60 7.35
N GLU A 101 -12.36 9.79 6.89
CA GLU A 101 -13.52 9.94 6.00
C GLU A 101 -13.26 9.27 4.64
N TRP A 102 -12.04 9.41 4.13
CA TRP A 102 -11.66 8.77 2.87
C TRP A 102 -11.70 7.25 2.97
N LEU A 103 -11.26 6.68 4.11
CA LEU A 103 -11.28 5.23 4.32
C LEU A 103 -12.68 4.63 4.19
N LYS A 104 -13.71 5.39 4.55
CA LYS A 104 -15.10 4.94 4.45
C LYS A 104 -15.52 4.68 3.00
N ASN A 105 -14.83 5.26 2.04
CA ASN A 105 -15.10 5.05 0.62
C ASN A 105 -14.46 3.76 0.08
N ILE A 106 -13.54 3.17 0.84
CA ILE A 106 -12.90 1.91 0.45
C ILE A 106 -13.74 0.77 1.02
N THR A 107 -14.77 0.37 0.28
CA THR A 107 -15.74 -0.63 0.72
C THR A 107 -15.31 -2.06 0.44
N GLU A 108 -14.33 -2.24 -0.46
CA GLU A 108 -13.68 -3.53 -0.73
C GLU A 108 -12.19 -3.36 -0.66
N PHE A 109 -11.52 -4.23 0.07
CA PHE A 109 -10.07 -4.25 0.15
C PHE A 109 -9.57 -5.66 -0.19
N LYS A 110 -8.78 -5.75 -1.26
CA LYS A 110 -8.13 -6.99 -1.68
C LYS A 110 -6.64 -6.73 -1.79
N ILE A 111 -5.83 -7.59 -1.18
CA ILE A 111 -4.37 -7.44 -1.15
C ILE A 111 -3.78 -7.39 -2.56
N ASN A 112 -4.41 -8.08 -3.51
CA ASN A 112 -3.96 -8.12 -4.90
C ASN A 112 -4.62 -7.08 -5.81
N ASP A 113 -5.30 -6.08 -5.25
CA ASP A 113 -5.87 -5.00 -6.05
C ASP A 113 -4.77 -4.25 -6.79
N GLU A 114 -5.06 -3.88 -8.03
CA GLU A 114 -4.10 -3.21 -8.91
C GLU A 114 -3.58 -1.90 -8.32
N TRP A 115 -4.46 -1.14 -7.65
CA TRP A 115 -4.05 0.15 -7.08
C TRP A 115 -2.95 -0.01 -6.02
N ILE A 116 -2.93 -1.12 -5.28
CA ILE A 116 -1.91 -1.38 -4.27
C ILE A 116 -0.54 -1.52 -4.94
N ALA A 117 -0.46 -2.28 -6.02
CA ALA A 117 0.77 -2.43 -6.79
C ALA A 117 1.21 -1.10 -7.40
N GLU A 118 0.27 -0.33 -7.94
CA GLU A 118 0.55 0.97 -8.55
C GLU A 118 1.06 1.98 -7.53
N VAL A 119 0.44 2.06 -6.36
CA VAL A 119 0.87 2.94 -5.26
C VAL A 119 2.25 2.54 -4.77
N THR A 120 2.47 1.24 -4.58
CA THR A 120 3.76 0.72 -4.12
C THR A 120 4.87 1.06 -5.09
N GLU A 121 4.66 0.82 -6.37
CA GLU A 121 5.65 1.13 -7.41
C GLU A 121 5.92 2.63 -7.48
N PHE A 122 4.88 3.45 -7.47
CA PHE A 122 5.02 4.89 -7.50
C PHE A 122 5.81 5.41 -6.29
N ALA A 123 5.48 4.91 -5.10
CA ALA A 123 6.15 5.31 -3.87
C ALA A 123 7.62 4.87 -3.85
N VAL A 124 7.91 3.64 -4.28
CA VAL A 124 9.29 3.15 -4.37
C VAL A 124 10.12 4.04 -5.30
N ASN A 125 9.58 4.37 -6.46
CA ASN A 125 10.29 5.22 -7.43
C ASN A 125 10.51 6.62 -6.88
N CYS A 126 9.56 7.16 -6.13
CA CYS A 126 9.68 8.49 -5.53
C CYS A 126 10.68 8.50 -4.36
N PHE A 127 10.64 7.45 -3.51
CA PHE A 127 11.37 7.42 -2.25
C PHE A 127 12.75 6.77 -2.33
N CYS A 128 13.19 6.32 -3.49
CA CYS A 128 14.46 5.59 -3.63
C CYS A 128 15.63 6.50 -3.96
N TRP A 129 15.71 7.65 -3.30
CA TRP A 129 16.80 8.62 -3.49
C TRP A 129 18.19 7.99 -3.26
N TRP A 130 18.28 6.97 -2.41
CA TRP A 130 19.55 6.28 -2.12
C TRP A 130 20.07 5.49 -3.34
N ARG A 131 19.23 5.21 -4.34
CA ARG A 131 19.66 4.50 -5.56
C ARG A 131 20.45 5.37 -6.51
N SER A 132 20.52 6.65 -6.23
CA SER A 132 21.30 7.58 -7.04
C SER A 132 22.80 7.49 -6.78
N TYR A 133 23.20 6.70 -5.83
CA TYR A 133 24.60 6.54 -5.45
C TYR A 133 25.24 5.30 -6.02
#